data_23165799260a063901c67fd749cc39a5
#
_entry.id   23165799260a063901c67fd749cc39a5
#
_cell.length_a   1.000
_cell.length_b   1.000
_cell.length_c   1.000
_cell.angle_alpha   90.00
_cell.angle_beta   90.00
_cell.angle_gamma   90.00
#
_symmetry.space_group_name_H-M   'P 1'
#
loop_
_entity.id
_entity.type
_entity.pdbx_description
1 polymer ?
#
loop_
_entity_poly.entity_id
_entity_poly.type
_entity_poly.pdbx_seq_one_letter_code
_entity_poly.pdbx_strand_id
1 'polypeptide(L)'
;MGKKTFSKRLSWRIIVISTVITIVSQLVVVNVSQLIVAKETRRFPELAEHPLELLIHSIPMQIVLLVSGLLSFVVFYYICRVVINRMTRPITELSDSALNMAKGDFKAQLPEIHSEDEMQTLHDSFVFLQNSIAEYIDELKATTTANERMESELNVARNIQMGMLRTDFPEMLHALLTPAREVGGDLYDFVLKDDRLFFAIGDVSGKGVPASLMMAITRSALRFVSGAGHLDDKLTRINNGISENNKYGLFVTLFVGNLDLKTGHLDYCNAGHNPILILPPEGEPYLLKAKPNIAIGLMEGFKFEVESLDLKPGTRIVAYTDGVTEAERADLAQYGNERLLQWAQQLNQTDTAQQEKAIVESLYDSVKTFVEGNPQNDDITIVSLRYEPRRGEGY
;
A
#
# COMPACT_ATOMS: atom_id res chain seq x y z
N MET A 1 32.51 22.94 -20.25
CA MET A 1 33.56 23.80 -19.68
C MET A 1 33.62 25.21 -20.26
N GLY A 2 32.97 25.53 -21.39
CA GLY A 2 32.99 26.85 -22.05
C GLY A 2 31.99 27.92 -21.54
N LYS A 3 30.90 27.55 -20.87
CA LYS A 3 29.84 28.49 -20.48
C LYS A 3 30.14 29.32 -19.21
N LYS A 4 30.94 28.83 -18.28
CA LYS A 4 31.34 29.59 -17.06
C LYS A 4 32.19 30.82 -17.33
N THR A 5 32.80 30.90 -18.49
CA THR A 5 33.70 32.01 -18.85
C THR A 5 32.96 33.21 -19.45
N PHE A 6 31.76 33.04 -19.99
CA PHE A 6 31.04 34.10 -20.73
C PHE A 6 30.28 35.03 -19.75
N SER A 7 29.59 34.52 -18.75
CA SER A 7 28.84 35.31 -17.79
C SER A 7 29.74 36.15 -16.87
N LYS A 8 30.82 35.56 -16.37
CA LYS A 8 31.89 36.37 -15.73
C LYS A 8 32.39 37.49 -16.64
N ARG A 9 32.40 37.30 -17.95
CA ARG A 9 32.82 38.34 -18.91
C ARG A 9 31.77 39.45 -19.07
N LEU A 10 30.48 39.18 -19.00
CA LEU A 10 29.42 40.20 -19.15
C LEU A 10 29.28 41.07 -17.93
N SER A 11 29.17 40.47 -16.74
CA SER A 11 29.15 41.19 -15.44
C SER A 11 30.46 41.98 -15.27
N TRP A 12 31.59 41.37 -15.61
CA TRP A 12 32.88 42.03 -15.61
C TRP A 12 32.94 43.19 -16.59
N ARG A 13 32.38 43.06 -17.80
CA ARG A 13 32.30 44.16 -18.79
C ARG A 13 31.44 45.31 -18.28
N ILE A 14 30.32 45.08 -17.67
CA ILE A 14 29.46 46.11 -17.10
C ILE A 14 30.20 46.83 -15.98
N ILE A 15 30.84 46.12 -15.07
CA ILE A 15 31.65 46.69 -13.99
C ILE A 15 32.83 47.47 -14.56
N VAL A 16 33.55 46.91 -15.52
CA VAL A 16 34.70 47.57 -16.15
C VAL A 16 34.27 48.82 -16.90
N ILE A 17 33.19 48.78 -17.70
CA ILE A 17 32.68 49.94 -18.41
C ILE A 17 32.22 51.03 -17.44
N SER A 18 31.48 50.64 -16.37
CA SER A 18 31.05 51.56 -15.31
C SER A 18 32.24 52.20 -14.60
N THR A 19 33.24 51.39 -14.24
CA THR A 19 34.44 51.89 -13.58
C THR A 19 35.23 52.81 -14.49
N VAL A 20 35.37 52.47 -15.78
CA VAL A 20 36.05 53.31 -16.78
C VAL A 20 35.30 54.62 -16.98
N ILE A 21 33.97 54.59 -17.10
CA ILE A 21 33.17 55.84 -17.25
C ILE A 21 33.32 56.71 -16.00
N THR A 22 33.30 56.14 -14.81
CA THR A 22 33.50 56.87 -13.56
C THR A 22 34.89 57.47 -13.45
N ILE A 23 35.94 56.72 -13.81
CA ILE A 23 37.32 57.19 -13.84
C ILE A 23 37.50 58.31 -14.87
N VAL A 24 36.97 58.13 -16.08
CA VAL A 24 37.04 59.13 -17.14
C VAL A 24 36.27 60.40 -16.71
N SER A 25 35.09 60.25 -16.14
CA SER A 25 34.34 61.40 -15.59
C SER A 25 35.12 62.14 -14.52
N GLN A 26 35.76 61.43 -13.61
CA GLN A 26 36.60 62.05 -12.56
C GLN A 26 37.85 62.74 -13.15
N LEU A 27 38.50 62.07 -14.11
CA LEU A 27 39.65 62.69 -14.81
C LEU A 27 39.27 63.99 -15.55
N VAL A 28 38.11 63.98 -16.22
CA VAL A 28 37.57 65.17 -16.88
C VAL A 28 37.29 66.29 -15.84
N VAL A 29 36.65 65.93 -14.72
CA VAL A 29 36.39 66.88 -13.63
C VAL A 29 37.68 67.48 -13.09
N VAL A 30 38.69 66.66 -12.83
CA VAL A 30 40.00 67.14 -12.34
C VAL A 30 40.69 68.04 -13.34
N ASN A 31 40.75 67.67 -14.62
CA ASN A 31 41.41 68.48 -15.66
C ASN A 31 40.67 69.81 -15.88
N VAL A 32 39.33 69.79 -15.96
CA VAL A 32 38.54 71.00 -16.11
C VAL A 32 38.65 71.92 -14.88
N SER A 33 38.68 71.30 -13.67
CA SER A 33 38.89 72.05 -12.43
C SER A 33 40.26 72.74 -12.39
N GLN A 34 41.30 72.01 -12.82
CA GLN A 34 42.65 72.62 -12.89
C GLN A 34 42.72 73.77 -13.91
N LEU A 35 42.08 73.63 -15.07
CA LEU A 35 41.97 74.68 -16.07
C LEU A 35 41.17 75.90 -15.52
N ILE A 36 40.10 75.70 -14.80
CA ILE A 36 39.31 76.75 -14.21
C ILE A 36 40.11 77.45 -13.11
N VAL A 37 40.74 76.67 -12.22
CA VAL A 37 41.63 77.24 -11.17
C VAL A 37 42.74 78.06 -11.79
N ALA A 38 43.44 77.56 -12.79
CA ALA A 38 44.50 78.26 -13.48
C ALA A 38 44.05 79.59 -14.17
N LYS A 39 42.79 79.57 -14.68
CA LYS A 39 42.18 80.78 -15.30
C LYS A 39 41.73 81.76 -14.24
N GLU A 40 41.15 81.36 -13.18
CA GLU A 40 40.68 82.23 -12.09
C GLU A 40 41.84 82.80 -11.23
N THR A 41 42.95 82.02 -11.04
CA THR A 41 44.18 82.49 -10.40
C THR A 41 44.84 83.61 -11.18
N ARG A 42 44.80 83.53 -12.56
CA ARG A 42 45.28 84.66 -13.40
C ARG A 42 44.38 85.93 -13.25
N ARG A 43 43.15 85.78 -12.93
CA ARG A 43 42.14 86.86 -12.81
C ARG A 43 42.15 87.55 -11.46
N PHE A 44 42.46 86.78 -10.42
CA PHE A 44 42.50 87.19 -9.03
C PHE A 44 43.79 86.70 -8.35
N PRO A 45 44.92 87.40 -8.54
CA PRO A 45 46.23 86.95 -8.00
C PRO A 45 46.26 86.87 -6.44
N GLU A 46 45.45 87.72 -5.77
CA GLU A 46 45.40 87.81 -4.28
C GLU A 46 44.83 86.49 -3.66
N LEU A 47 44.04 85.77 -4.38
CA LEU A 47 43.43 84.51 -3.91
C LEU A 47 44.30 83.25 -4.24
N ALA A 48 45.47 83.43 -4.81
CA ALA A 48 46.39 82.33 -5.19
C ALA A 48 46.92 81.51 -3.98
N GLU A 49 46.95 82.15 -2.80
CA GLU A 49 47.36 81.50 -1.55
C GLU A 49 46.30 80.66 -0.87
N HIS A 50 45.02 80.77 -1.31
CA HIS A 50 43.88 79.99 -0.77
C HIS A 50 43.11 79.22 -1.86
N PRO A 51 43.68 78.16 -2.44
CA PRO A 51 43.15 77.46 -3.61
C PRO A 51 41.76 76.80 -3.33
N LEU A 52 41.45 76.44 -2.08
CA LEU A 52 40.14 75.86 -1.66
C LEU A 52 39.03 76.96 -1.71
N GLU A 53 39.30 78.20 -1.34
CA GLU A 53 38.29 79.27 -1.38
C GLU A 53 38.00 79.64 -2.87
N LEU A 54 38.99 79.65 -3.71
CA LEU A 54 38.86 79.86 -5.15
C LEU A 54 37.99 78.76 -5.83
N LEU A 55 38.13 77.54 -5.38
CA LEU A 55 37.33 76.37 -5.82
C LEU A 55 35.85 76.53 -5.40
N ILE A 56 35.56 76.93 -4.24
CA ILE A 56 34.20 77.06 -3.65
C ILE A 56 33.43 78.27 -4.23
N HIS A 57 34.10 79.38 -4.52
CA HIS A 57 33.45 80.60 -4.95
C HIS A 57 33.38 80.74 -6.50
N SER A 58 34.01 79.85 -7.29
CA SER A 58 33.94 79.96 -8.78
C SER A 58 32.64 79.36 -9.31
N ILE A 59 31.76 80.09 -9.93
CA ILE A 59 30.56 79.62 -10.59
C ILE A 59 30.81 78.49 -11.60
N PRO A 60 31.85 78.58 -12.45
CA PRO A 60 32.18 77.49 -13.39
C PRO A 60 32.47 76.18 -12.70
N MET A 61 33.14 76.19 -11.55
CA MET A 61 33.49 74.99 -10.79
C MET A 61 32.24 74.32 -10.15
N GLN A 62 31.33 75.11 -9.62
CA GLN A 62 30.05 74.59 -9.10
C GLN A 62 29.24 73.90 -10.23
N ILE A 63 29.23 74.47 -11.44
CA ILE A 63 28.57 73.86 -12.61
C ILE A 63 29.21 72.52 -12.99
N VAL A 64 30.55 72.44 -13.00
CA VAL A 64 31.27 71.22 -13.31
C VAL A 64 30.97 70.10 -12.29
N LEU A 65 30.93 70.45 -10.99
CA LEU A 65 30.57 69.48 -9.94
C LEU A 65 29.12 69.02 -10.05
N LEU A 66 28.19 69.91 -10.35
CA LEU A 66 26.78 69.57 -10.58
C LEU A 66 26.59 68.65 -11.80
N VAL A 67 27.24 68.96 -12.93
CA VAL A 67 27.14 68.15 -14.15
C VAL A 67 27.76 66.79 -13.96
N SER A 68 28.93 66.70 -13.29
CA SER A 68 29.56 65.40 -13.00
C SER A 68 28.74 64.53 -12.04
N GLY A 69 28.12 65.17 -11.02
CA GLY A 69 27.22 64.51 -10.10
C GLY A 69 25.96 63.96 -10.79
N LEU A 70 25.39 64.77 -11.69
CA LEU A 70 24.23 64.34 -12.47
C LEU A 70 24.57 63.18 -13.42
N LEU A 71 25.73 63.25 -14.11
CA LEU A 71 26.20 62.17 -14.97
C LEU A 71 26.42 60.89 -14.18
N SER A 72 27.09 60.97 -13.05
CA SER A 72 27.32 59.81 -12.18
C SER A 72 25.98 59.19 -11.67
N PHE A 73 24.99 60.02 -11.32
CA PHE A 73 23.67 59.56 -10.94
C PHE A 73 22.94 58.85 -12.08
N VAL A 74 23.00 59.37 -13.31
CA VAL A 74 22.40 58.73 -14.50
C VAL A 74 23.03 57.38 -14.76
N VAL A 75 24.35 57.30 -14.70
CA VAL A 75 25.08 56.03 -14.90
C VAL A 75 24.70 55.02 -13.83
N PHE A 76 24.68 55.44 -12.54
CA PHE A 76 24.28 54.58 -11.45
C PHE A 76 22.82 54.10 -11.58
N TYR A 77 21.89 55.00 -11.92
CA TYR A 77 20.49 54.65 -12.19
C TYR A 77 20.38 53.60 -13.33
N TYR A 78 21.12 53.80 -14.41
CA TYR A 78 21.11 52.86 -15.53
C TYR A 78 21.63 51.46 -15.14
N ILE A 79 22.72 51.41 -14.36
CA ILE A 79 23.27 50.14 -13.84
C ILE A 79 22.25 49.44 -12.94
N CYS A 80 21.66 50.15 -11.99
CA CYS A 80 20.63 49.60 -11.12
C CYS A 80 19.46 49.05 -11.92
N ARG A 81 18.99 49.79 -12.94
CA ARG A 81 17.90 49.32 -13.80
C ARG A 81 18.26 48.04 -14.60
N VAL A 82 19.48 47.96 -15.11
CA VAL A 82 19.96 46.75 -15.81
C VAL A 82 20.05 45.55 -14.87
N VAL A 83 20.58 45.74 -13.64
CA VAL A 83 20.69 44.68 -12.64
C VAL A 83 19.28 44.20 -12.21
N ILE A 84 18.39 45.10 -11.93
CA ILE A 84 17.00 44.73 -11.53
C ILE A 84 16.31 43.94 -12.65
N ASN A 85 16.35 44.46 -13.87
CA ASN A 85 15.64 43.77 -14.97
C ASN A 85 16.27 42.45 -15.40
N ARG A 86 17.60 42.29 -15.33
CA ARG A 86 18.28 41.08 -15.79
C ARG A 86 18.49 40.03 -14.72
N MET A 87 18.56 40.36 -13.43
CA MET A 87 18.88 39.44 -12.36
C MET A 87 17.74 39.30 -11.37
N THR A 88 17.18 40.38 -10.83
CA THR A 88 16.23 40.32 -9.73
C THR A 88 14.84 39.90 -10.18
N ARG A 89 14.35 40.49 -11.26
CA ARG A 89 12.99 40.21 -11.76
C ARG A 89 12.79 38.75 -12.17
N PRO A 90 13.66 38.11 -12.97
CA PRO A 90 13.51 36.70 -13.32
C PRO A 90 13.54 35.75 -12.11
N ILE A 91 14.36 36.06 -11.09
CA ILE A 91 14.40 35.27 -9.86
C ILE A 91 13.06 35.34 -9.13
N THR A 92 12.45 36.54 -9.04
CA THR A 92 11.15 36.70 -8.40
C THR A 92 10.07 35.95 -9.15
N GLU A 93 10.05 36.01 -10.49
CA GLU A 93 9.09 35.30 -11.34
C GLU A 93 9.24 33.77 -11.22
N LEU A 94 10.48 33.24 -11.14
CA LEU A 94 10.73 31.81 -10.86
C LEU A 94 10.30 31.40 -9.45
N SER A 95 10.52 32.28 -8.46
CA SER A 95 10.06 32.04 -7.09
C SER A 95 8.54 31.98 -6.99
N ASP A 96 7.83 32.86 -7.69
CA ASP A 96 6.36 32.85 -7.73
C ASP A 96 5.85 31.59 -8.43
N SER A 97 6.52 31.14 -9.49
CA SER A 97 6.21 29.87 -10.16
C SER A 97 6.43 28.67 -9.21
N ALA A 98 7.53 28.68 -8.43
CA ALA A 98 7.77 27.66 -7.40
C ALA A 98 6.66 27.62 -6.35
N LEU A 99 6.18 28.77 -5.91
CA LEU A 99 5.06 28.87 -4.97
C LEU A 99 3.74 28.33 -5.55
N ASN A 100 3.50 28.55 -6.84
CA ASN A 100 2.33 27.99 -7.53
C ASN A 100 2.44 26.47 -7.67
N MET A 101 3.62 25.95 -7.99
CA MET A 101 3.90 24.51 -7.97
C MET A 101 3.67 23.91 -6.57
N ALA A 102 4.10 24.56 -5.51
CA ALA A 102 3.87 24.13 -4.13
C ALA A 102 2.37 24.09 -3.74
N LYS A 103 1.53 24.86 -4.45
CA LYS A 103 0.06 24.81 -4.31
C LYS A 103 -0.62 23.78 -5.20
N GLY A 104 0.16 23.01 -5.98
CA GLY A 104 -0.34 21.95 -6.85
C GLY A 104 -0.52 22.32 -8.32
N ASP A 105 -0.16 23.53 -8.74
CA ASP A 105 -0.17 23.94 -10.15
C ASP A 105 1.17 23.63 -10.82
N PHE A 106 1.34 22.37 -11.21
CA PHE A 106 2.56 21.89 -11.86
C PHE A 106 2.60 22.17 -13.37
N LYS A 107 1.53 22.74 -13.95
CA LYS A 107 1.43 23.06 -15.37
C LYS A 107 1.46 24.58 -15.64
N ALA A 108 1.70 25.41 -14.61
CA ALA A 108 1.83 26.84 -14.77
C ALA A 108 2.98 27.18 -15.73
N GLN A 109 2.76 28.16 -16.61
CA GLN A 109 3.80 28.62 -17.54
C GLN A 109 4.94 29.26 -16.77
N LEU A 110 6.16 28.81 -17.01
CA LEU A 110 7.37 29.46 -16.52
C LEU A 110 7.67 30.72 -17.34
N PRO A 111 8.24 31.75 -16.72
CA PRO A 111 8.65 32.95 -17.45
C PRO A 111 9.71 32.60 -18.51
N GLU A 112 9.59 33.17 -19.70
CA GLU A 112 10.64 33.01 -20.73
C GLU A 112 11.87 33.83 -20.34
N ILE A 113 12.97 33.14 -20.09
CA ILE A 113 14.27 33.76 -19.80
C ILE A 113 15.21 33.47 -20.94
N HIS A 114 15.62 34.53 -21.66
CA HIS A 114 16.61 34.45 -22.73
C HIS A 114 17.91 35.11 -22.25
N SER A 115 18.74 34.33 -21.61
CA SER A 115 20.02 34.76 -21.05
C SER A 115 21.06 33.69 -21.35
N GLU A 116 22.28 34.08 -21.69
CA GLU A 116 23.40 33.14 -21.95
C GLU A 116 24.25 32.93 -20.68
N ASP A 117 23.68 33.09 -19.49
CA ASP A 117 24.36 33.07 -18.21
C ASP A 117 23.78 32.04 -17.24
N GLU A 118 24.14 32.11 -15.94
CA GLU A 118 23.68 31.22 -14.89
C GLU A 118 22.15 31.26 -14.71
N MET A 119 21.50 32.35 -15.11
CA MET A 119 20.05 32.49 -15.07
C MET A 119 19.35 31.57 -16.09
N GLN A 120 19.92 31.42 -17.28
CA GLN A 120 19.42 30.43 -18.25
C GLN A 120 19.55 29.00 -17.71
N THR A 121 20.71 28.69 -17.11
CA THR A 121 20.95 27.37 -16.51
C THR A 121 19.96 27.08 -15.38
N LEU A 122 19.65 28.09 -14.56
CA LEU A 122 18.65 27.96 -13.47
C LEU A 122 17.25 27.74 -14.04
N HIS A 123 16.85 28.53 -15.04
CA HIS A 123 15.58 28.38 -15.74
C HIS A 123 15.43 26.98 -16.35
N ASP A 124 16.43 26.50 -17.12
CA ASP A 124 16.41 25.21 -17.77
C ASP A 124 16.30 24.06 -16.74
N SER A 125 17.01 24.19 -15.61
CA SER A 125 16.93 23.25 -14.50
C SER A 125 15.54 23.25 -13.87
N PHE A 126 14.90 24.41 -13.77
CA PHE A 126 13.56 24.56 -13.22
C PHE A 126 12.49 23.97 -14.16
N VAL A 127 12.62 24.19 -15.48
CA VAL A 127 11.78 23.56 -16.52
C VAL A 127 11.89 22.04 -16.45
N PHE A 128 13.13 21.52 -16.35
CA PHE A 128 13.34 20.09 -16.20
C PHE A 128 12.68 19.52 -14.95
N LEU A 129 12.85 20.21 -13.81
CA LEU A 129 12.22 19.80 -12.55
C LEU A 129 10.69 19.79 -12.65
N GLN A 130 10.10 20.85 -13.21
CA GLN A 130 8.65 20.97 -13.39
C GLN A 130 8.10 19.82 -14.24
N ASN A 131 8.73 19.54 -15.39
CA ASN A 131 8.31 18.46 -16.28
C ASN A 131 8.43 17.10 -15.60
N SER A 132 9.54 16.84 -14.89
CA SER A 132 9.75 15.57 -14.18
C SER A 132 8.72 15.35 -13.07
N ILE A 133 8.37 16.41 -12.32
CA ILE A 133 7.33 16.30 -11.28
C ILE A 133 5.95 16.08 -11.92
N ALA A 134 5.63 16.77 -13.01
CA ALA A 134 4.36 16.61 -13.70
C ALA A 134 4.18 15.16 -14.23
N GLU A 135 5.23 14.61 -14.84
CA GLU A 135 5.26 13.22 -15.33
C GLU A 135 5.09 12.23 -14.17
N TYR A 136 5.83 12.42 -13.07
CA TYR A 136 5.71 11.55 -11.89
C TYR A 136 4.31 11.57 -11.27
N ILE A 137 3.66 12.75 -11.22
CA ILE A 137 2.29 12.88 -10.71
C ILE A 137 1.29 12.17 -11.63
N ASP A 138 1.44 12.30 -12.94
CA ASP A 138 0.54 11.65 -13.91
C ASP A 138 0.71 10.12 -13.84
N GLU A 139 1.94 9.59 -13.67
CA GLU A 139 2.22 8.17 -13.44
C GLU A 139 1.62 7.68 -12.12
N LEU A 140 1.80 8.45 -11.04
CA LEU A 140 1.23 8.10 -9.73
C LEU A 140 -0.31 8.04 -9.78
N LYS A 141 -0.95 9.00 -10.44
CA LYS A 141 -2.41 8.99 -10.64
C LYS A 141 -2.88 7.79 -11.44
N ALA A 142 -2.18 7.47 -12.53
CA ALA A 142 -2.52 6.30 -13.35
C ALA A 142 -2.42 5.01 -12.53
N THR A 143 -1.35 4.86 -11.75
CA THR A 143 -1.12 3.70 -10.88
C THR A 143 -2.19 3.62 -9.78
N THR A 144 -2.51 4.73 -9.12
CA THR A 144 -3.55 4.78 -8.08
C THR A 144 -4.90 4.38 -8.64
N THR A 145 -5.28 4.94 -9.80
CA THR A 145 -6.58 4.59 -10.45
C THR A 145 -6.62 3.11 -10.88
N ALA A 146 -5.51 2.56 -11.36
CA ALA A 146 -5.43 1.13 -11.70
C ALA A 146 -5.58 0.24 -10.47
N ASN A 147 -4.95 0.62 -9.34
CA ASN A 147 -5.06 -0.11 -8.07
C ASN A 147 -6.50 -0.04 -7.51
N GLU A 148 -7.13 1.13 -7.48
CA GLU A 148 -8.53 1.30 -7.04
C GLU A 148 -9.50 0.45 -7.87
N ARG A 149 -9.26 0.39 -9.19
CA ARG A 149 -10.05 -0.48 -10.06
C ARG A 149 -9.85 -1.95 -9.75
N MET A 150 -8.60 -2.39 -9.54
CA MET A 150 -8.27 -3.77 -9.18
C MET A 150 -8.91 -4.16 -7.84
N GLU A 151 -8.83 -3.31 -6.82
CA GLU A 151 -9.50 -3.53 -5.54
C GLU A 151 -11.02 -3.66 -5.70
N SER A 152 -11.63 -2.82 -6.54
CA SER A 152 -13.05 -2.91 -6.83
C SER A 152 -13.43 -4.24 -7.49
N GLU A 153 -12.65 -4.70 -8.47
CA GLU A 153 -12.86 -5.99 -9.15
C GLU A 153 -12.69 -7.18 -8.18
N LEU A 154 -11.70 -7.12 -7.29
CA LEU A 154 -11.48 -8.14 -6.26
C LEU A 154 -12.60 -8.16 -5.20
N ASN A 155 -13.13 -7.00 -4.82
CA ASN A 155 -14.30 -6.94 -3.93
C ASN A 155 -15.56 -7.57 -4.55
N VAL A 156 -15.77 -7.41 -5.85
CA VAL A 156 -16.84 -8.12 -6.56
C VAL A 156 -16.61 -9.64 -6.53
N ALA A 157 -15.37 -10.08 -6.79
CA ALA A 157 -14.99 -11.49 -6.72
C ALA A 157 -15.23 -12.06 -5.31
N ARG A 158 -14.87 -11.32 -4.26
CA ARG A 158 -15.16 -11.67 -2.86
C ARG A 158 -16.66 -11.88 -2.61
N ASN A 159 -17.47 -10.93 -3.06
CA ASN A 159 -18.91 -11.03 -2.87
C ASN A 159 -19.50 -12.25 -3.56
N ILE A 160 -19.02 -12.60 -4.76
CA ILE A 160 -19.39 -13.82 -5.47
C ILE A 160 -18.96 -15.04 -4.67
N GLN A 161 -17.71 -15.09 -4.21
CA GLN A 161 -17.15 -16.19 -3.42
C GLN A 161 -17.93 -16.41 -2.12
N MET A 162 -18.17 -15.35 -1.35
CA MET A 162 -18.96 -15.43 -0.11
C MET A 162 -20.41 -15.83 -0.38
N GLY A 163 -20.99 -15.37 -1.49
CA GLY A 163 -22.32 -15.78 -1.93
C GLY A 163 -22.42 -17.26 -2.34
N MET A 164 -21.29 -17.91 -2.66
CA MET A 164 -21.27 -19.36 -2.91
C MET A 164 -21.40 -20.16 -1.59
N LEU A 165 -20.90 -19.63 -0.47
CA LEU A 165 -20.92 -20.34 0.82
C LEU A 165 -22.37 -20.46 1.34
N ARG A 166 -22.63 -21.57 2.03
CA ARG A 166 -23.94 -21.77 2.68
C ARG A 166 -24.03 -20.95 3.96
N THR A 167 -25.15 -20.29 4.14
CA THR A 167 -25.48 -19.52 5.35
C THR A 167 -26.78 -20.01 6.03
N ASP A 168 -27.46 -20.95 5.41
CA ASP A 168 -28.68 -21.62 5.91
C ASP A 168 -28.28 -22.85 6.77
N PHE A 169 -27.76 -22.59 7.97
CA PHE A 169 -27.26 -23.63 8.85
C PHE A 169 -28.41 -24.38 9.56
N PRO A 170 -28.36 -25.73 9.61
CA PRO A 170 -29.21 -26.50 10.52
C PRO A 170 -28.76 -26.25 11.97
N GLU A 171 -29.66 -26.42 12.94
CA GLU A 171 -29.37 -26.16 14.36
C GLU A 171 -28.11 -26.85 14.91
N MET A 172 -27.79 -28.03 14.35
CA MET A 172 -26.64 -28.83 14.76
C MET A 172 -25.31 -28.39 14.14
N LEU A 173 -25.30 -27.43 13.24
CA LEU A 173 -24.08 -27.01 12.53
C LEU A 173 -24.02 -25.50 12.35
N HIS A 174 -22.84 -24.93 12.56
CA HIS A 174 -22.55 -23.55 12.20
C HIS A 174 -21.12 -23.45 11.66
N ALA A 175 -20.90 -22.47 10.78
CA ALA A 175 -19.57 -22.20 10.23
C ALA A 175 -19.32 -20.69 10.12
N LEU A 176 -18.05 -20.32 10.25
CA LEU A 176 -17.51 -18.98 10.02
C LEU A 176 -16.35 -19.09 9.04
N LEU A 177 -16.27 -18.19 8.08
CA LEU A 177 -15.10 -18.00 7.24
C LEU A 177 -14.81 -16.51 7.18
N THR A 178 -13.59 -16.15 7.55
CA THR A 178 -13.06 -14.77 7.49
C THR A 178 -11.80 -14.76 6.64
N PRO A 179 -11.87 -14.25 5.41
CA PRO A 179 -10.69 -14.16 4.55
C PRO A 179 -9.65 -13.16 5.09
N ALA A 180 -8.37 -13.47 4.92
CA ALA A 180 -7.25 -12.57 5.25
C ALA A 180 -7.04 -11.49 4.19
N ARG A 181 -7.46 -11.76 2.95
CA ARG A 181 -7.37 -10.85 1.80
C ARG A 181 -8.74 -10.63 1.18
N GLU A 182 -8.76 -9.94 0.04
CA GLU A 182 -10.01 -9.69 -0.71
C GLU A 182 -10.71 -11.00 -1.11
N VAL A 183 -9.94 -12.03 -1.50
CA VAL A 183 -10.45 -13.37 -1.78
C VAL A 183 -9.60 -14.43 -1.10
N GLY A 184 -10.21 -15.51 -0.60
CA GLY A 184 -9.59 -16.56 0.19
C GLY A 184 -9.46 -17.91 -0.54
N GLY A 185 -8.58 -18.77 0.01
CA GLY A 185 -8.43 -20.18 -0.40
C GLY A 185 -9.33 -21.15 0.37
N ASP A 186 -9.75 -20.75 1.55
CA ASP A 186 -10.54 -21.57 2.46
C ASP A 186 -11.94 -21.89 1.93
N LEU A 187 -12.42 -23.05 2.29
CA LEU A 187 -13.78 -23.49 1.98
C LEU A 187 -14.38 -24.30 3.11
N TYR A 188 -15.68 -24.20 3.21
CA TYR A 188 -16.51 -25.19 3.89
C TYR A 188 -17.76 -25.48 3.05
N ASP A 189 -18.32 -26.67 3.19
CA ASP A 189 -19.63 -26.97 2.64
C ASP A 189 -20.31 -28.09 3.45
N PHE A 190 -21.62 -28.15 3.38
CA PHE A 190 -22.38 -29.23 3.96
C PHE A 190 -23.63 -29.51 3.14
N VAL A 191 -24.05 -30.75 3.15
CA VAL A 191 -25.28 -31.22 2.52
C VAL A 191 -26.01 -32.15 3.49
N LEU A 192 -27.15 -31.67 3.98
CA LEU A 192 -28.05 -32.48 4.77
C LEU A 192 -29.12 -33.06 3.86
N LYS A 193 -29.15 -34.38 3.73
CA LYS A 193 -30.12 -35.09 2.92
C LYS A 193 -30.59 -36.32 3.69
N ASP A 194 -31.89 -36.41 3.87
CA ASP A 194 -32.52 -37.45 4.71
C ASP A 194 -31.88 -37.43 6.11
N ASP A 195 -31.31 -38.53 6.53
CA ASP A 195 -30.66 -38.69 7.84
C ASP A 195 -29.12 -38.69 7.72
N ARG A 196 -28.58 -38.16 6.62
CA ARG A 196 -27.12 -38.08 6.40
C ARG A 196 -26.67 -36.66 6.27
N LEU A 197 -25.63 -36.33 6.98
CA LEU A 197 -24.94 -35.04 6.88
C LEU A 197 -23.54 -35.27 6.27
N PHE A 198 -23.38 -34.83 5.04
CA PHE A 198 -22.07 -34.70 4.41
C PHE A 198 -21.54 -33.30 4.74
N PHE A 199 -20.30 -33.20 5.22
CA PHE A 199 -19.65 -31.91 5.51
C PHE A 199 -18.18 -31.96 5.12
N ALA A 200 -17.63 -30.79 4.80
CA ALA A 200 -16.24 -30.65 4.41
C ALA A 200 -15.70 -29.29 4.87
N ILE A 201 -14.41 -29.26 5.17
CA ILE A 201 -13.61 -28.07 5.38
C ILE A 201 -12.29 -28.27 4.66
N GLY A 202 -11.74 -27.22 4.05
CA GLY A 202 -10.46 -27.31 3.35
C GLY A 202 -9.82 -25.97 3.17
N ASP A 203 -8.54 -26.03 2.84
CA ASP A 203 -7.72 -24.88 2.53
C ASP A 203 -6.89 -25.17 1.26
N VAL A 204 -6.85 -24.20 0.37
CA VAL A 204 -6.12 -24.28 -0.91
C VAL A 204 -4.74 -23.65 -0.75
N SER A 205 -3.71 -24.40 -1.13
CA SER A 205 -2.34 -23.89 -1.15
C SER A 205 -2.21 -22.60 -1.96
N GLY A 206 -1.49 -21.60 -1.41
CA GLY A 206 -1.32 -20.29 -2.03
C GLY A 206 -2.42 -19.33 -1.64
N LYS A 207 -2.40 -18.10 -2.21
CA LYS A 207 -3.30 -17.01 -1.80
C LYS A 207 -3.83 -16.23 -3.00
N GLY A 208 -4.91 -15.50 -2.79
CA GLY A 208 -5.50 -14.62 -3.79
C GLY A 208 -6.30 -15.35 -4.88
N VAL A 209 -6.38 -14.76 -6.07
CA VAL A 209 -7.27 -15.22 -7.15
C VAL A 209 -7.07 -16.69 -7.55
N PRO A 210 -5.84 -17.23 -7.73
CA PRO A 210 -5.67 -18.62 -8.08
C PRO A 210 -6.23 -19.59 -7.04
N ALA A 211 -5.98 -19.31 -5.74
CA ALA A 211 -6.50 -20.13 -4.65
C ALA A 211 -8.04 -20.06 -4.58
N SER A 212 -8.62 -18.87 -4.74
CA SER A 212 -10.07 -18.69 -4.69
C SER A 212 -10.81 -19.40 -5.84
N LEU A 213 -10.22 -19.47 -7.03
CA LEU A 213 -10.76 -20.24 -8.15
C LEU A 213 -10.71 -21.74 -7.88
N MET A 214 -9.58 -22.24 -7.36
CA MET A 214 -9.45 -23.64 -6.99
C MET A 214 -10.42 -24.02 -5.87
N MET A 215 -10.63 -23.14 -4.88
CA MET A 215 -11.65 -23.29 -3.85
C MET A 215 -13.05 -23.47 -4.45
N ALA A 216 -13.44 -22.62 -5.39
CA ALA A 216 -14.76 -22.70 -6.03
C ALA A 216 -14.95 -23.99 -6.83
N ILE A 217 -13.90 -24.44 -7.53
CA ILE A 217 -13.89 -25.73 -8.26
C ILE A 217 -14.03 -26.90 -7.27
N THR A 218 -13.21 -26.93 -6.23
CA THR A 218 -13.21 -27.99 -5.21
C THR A 218 -14.58 -28.10 -4.53
N ARG A 219 -15.14 -26.95 -4.11
CA ARG A 219 -16.46 -26.89 -3.49
C ARG A 219 -17.56 -27.39 -4.43
N SER A 220 -17.52 -27.02 -5.70
CA SER A 220 -18.47 -27.49 -6.70
C SER A 220 -18.36 -29.00 -6.91
N ALA A 221 -17.13 -29.55 -6.96
CA ALA A 221 -16.89 -30.98 -7.05
C ALA A 221 -17.40 -31.74 -5.83
N LEU A 222 -17.17 -31.22 -4.61
CA LEU A 222 -17.70 -31.80 -3.37
C LEU A 222 -19.23 -31.91 -3.40
N ARG A 223 -19.92 -30.87 -3.85
CA ARG A 223 -21.39 -30.89 -3.99
C ARG A 223 -21.86 -31.93 -4.98
N PHE A 224 -21.18 -32.04 -6.11
CA PHE A 224 -21.54 -33.01 -7.13
C PHE A 224 -21.44 -34.45 -6.63
N VAL A 225 -20.44 -34.75 -5.78
CA VAL A 225 -20.22 -36.09 -5.23
C VAL A 225 -20.90 -36.36 -3.88
N SER A 226 -21.54 -35.36 -3.25
CA SER A 226 -22.14 -35.50 -1.92
C SER A 226 -23.31 -36.48 -1.84
N GLY A 227 -23.81 -36.97 -2.98
CA GLY A 227 -24.85 -37.98 -3.06
C GLY A 227 -24.42 -39.42 -2.59
N ALA A 228 -25.13 -40.45 -3.01
CA ALA A 228 -24.81 -41.83 -2.68
C ALA A 228 -23.43 -42.30 -3.20
N GLY A 229 -22.80 -43.27 -2.55
CA GLY A 229 -21.51 -43.83 -2.90
C GLY A 229 -20.49 -43.74 -1.78
N HIS A 230 -19.39 -44.51 -1.92
CA HIS A 230 -18.33 -44.59 -0.93
C HIS A 230 -17.46 -43.31 -0.95
N LEU A 231 -16.98 -42.88 0.21
CA LEU A 231 -16.25 -41.63 0.38
C LEU A 231 -14.89 -41.64 -0.31
N ASP A 232 -14.20 -42.78 -0.30
CA ASP A 232 -12.92 -43.01 -0.99
C ASP A 232 -13.00 -42.84 -2.53
N ASP A 233 -14.02 -43.41 -3.16
CA ASP A 233 -14.28 -43.26 -4.61
C ASP A 233 -14.57 -41.76 -4.95
N LYS A 234 -15.34 -41.09 -4.11
CA LYS A 234 -15.67 -39.68 -4.28
C LYS A 234 -14.43 -38.82 -4.26
N LEU A 235 -13.58 -39.01 -3.25
CA LEU A 235 -12.33 -38.24 -3.10
C LEU A 235 -11.34 -38.53 -4.21
N THR A 236 -11.21 -39.80 -4.63
CA THR A 236 -10.37 -40.17 -5.75
C THR A 236 -10.82 -39.49 -7.06
N ARG A 237 -12.15 -39.36 -7.29
CA ARG A 237 -12.67 -38.66 -8.47
C ARG A 237 -12.40 -37.17 -8.41
N ILE A 238 -12.58 -36.51 -7.25
CA ILE A 238 -12.27 -35.07 -7.06
C ILE A 238 -10.78 -34.84 -7.29
N ASN A 239 -9.92 -35.67 -6.67
CA ASN A 239 -8.49 -35.58 -6.81
C ASN A 239 -8.04 -35.66 -8.26
N ASN A 240 -8.53 -36.66 -9.00
CA ASN A 240 -8.16 -36.84 -10.42
C ASN A 240 -8.63 -35.66 -11.27
N GLY A 241 -9.86 -35.17 -11.05
CA GLY A 241 -10.36 -34.00 -11.79
C GLY A 241 -9.58 -32.69 -11.51
N ILE A 242 -9.05 -32.55 -10.31
CA ILE A 242 -8.20 -31.39 -9.95
C ILE A 242 -6.78 -31.62 -10.50
N SER A 243 -6.21 -32.81 -10.39
CA SER A 243 -4.83 -33.12 -10.81
C SER A 243 -4.64 -33.01 -12.31
N GLU A 244 -5.63 -33.44 -13.12
CA GLU A 244 -5.56 -33.57 -14.59
C GLU A 244 -5.12 -32.27 -15.29
N ASN A 245 -5.55 -31.10 -14.79
CA ASN A 245 -5.27 -29.80 -15.40
C ASN A 245 -4.51 -28.84 -14.47
N ASN A 246 -3.86 -29.35 -13.46
CA ASN A 246 -3.21 -28.58 -12.40
C ASN A 246 -1.81 -28.07 -12.78
N LYS A 247 -1.72 -27.20 -13.79
CA LYS A 247 -0.43 -26.63 -14.26
C LYS A 247 0.28 -25.74 -13.21
N TYR A 248 -0.46 -25.20 -12.27
CA TYR A 248 0.07 -24.34 -11.22
C TYR A 248 0.51 -25.09 -9.97
N GLY A 249 0.30 -26.41 -9.92
CA GLY A 249 0.67 -27.25 -8.77
C GLY A 249 -0.09 -26.90 -7.49
N LEU A 250 -1.29 -26.30 -7.60
CA LEU A 250 -2.14 -26.00 -6.44
C LEU A 250 -2.71 -27.30 -5.87
N PHE A 251 -2.78 -27.40 -4.57
CA PHE A 251 -3.40 -28.52 -3.88
C PHE A 251 -4.36 -28.00 -2.82
N VAL A 252 -5.24 -28.89 -2.37
CA VAL A 252 -6.24 -28.56 -1.36
C VAL A 252 -6.10 -29.53 -0.19
N THR A 253 -5.82 -29.02 0.99
CA THR A 253 -5.97 -29.80 2.21
C THR A 253 -7.46 -29.91 2.50
N LEU A 254 -7.95 -31.12 2.80
CA LEU A 254 -9.39 -31.33 2.91
C LEU A 254 -9.71 -32.33 4.02
N PHE A 255 -10.61 -31.96 4.93
CA PHE A 255 -11.30 -32.90 5.79
C PHE A 255 -12.73 -33.07 5.30
N VAL A 256 -13.17 -34.30 5.14
CA VAL A 256 -14.54 -34.64 4.70
C VAL A 256 -15.13 -35.67 5.64
N GLY A 257 -16.38 -35.46 6.05
CA GLY A 257 -17.15 -36.38 6.87
C GLY A 257 -18.52 -36.69 6.27
N ASN A 258 -18.99 -37.91 6.49
CA ASN A 258 -20.33 -38.36 6.14
C ASN A 258 -20.95 -39.00 7.38
N LEU A 259 -21.77 -38.22 8.09
CA LEU A 259 -22.39 -38.63 9.38
C LEU A 259 -23.79 -39.16 9.13
N ASP A 260 -24.05 -40.38 9.61
CA ASP A 260 -25.40 -40.94 9.76
C ASP A 260 -26.02 -40.43 11.05
N LEU A 261 -27.07 -39.62 10.96
CA LEU A 261 -27.71 -38.96 12.11
C LEU A 261 -28.60 -39.91 12.91
N LYS A 262 -28.90 -41.11 12.42
CA LYS A 262 -29.62 -42.12 13.21
C LYS A 262 -28.71 -42.89 14.13
N THR A 263 -27.55 -43.28 13.59
CA THR A 263 -26.65 -44.20 14.30
C THR A 263 -25.48 -43.47 14.98
N GLY A 264 -25.11 -42.28 14.53
CA GLY A 264 -23.89 -41.57 14.93
C GLY A 264 -22.63 -42.08 14.23
N HIS A 265 -22.79 -42.95 13.25
CA HIS A 265 -21.66 -43.46 12.48
C HIS A 265 -21.13 -42.38 11.53
N LEU A 266 -19.87 -42.01 11.70
CA LEU A 266 -19.15 -41.02 10.90
C LEU A 266 -18.07 -41.72 10.08
N ASP A 267 -18.26 -41.81 8.75
CA ASP A 267 -17.17 -42.06 7.84
C ASP A 267 -16.42 -40.77 7.52
N TYR A 268 -15.10 -40.77 7.64
CA TYR A 268 -14.30 -39.55 7.39
C TYR A 268 -12.99 -39.85 6.68
N CYS A 269 -12.48 -38.82 6.01
CA CYS A 269 -11.14 -38.80 5.44
C CYS A 269 -10.48 -37.46 5.69
N ASN A 270 -9.25 -37.51 6.18
CA ASN A 270 -8.38 -36.33 6.29
C ASN A 270 -7.35 -36.39 5.15
N ALA A 271 -7.52 -35.59 4.13
CA ALA A 271 -6.62 -35.46 2.98
C ALA A 271 -5.63 -34.31 3.22
N GLY A 272 -4.70 -34.51 4.15
CA GLY A 272 -3.63 -33.56 4.45
C GLY A 272 -4.07 -32.30 5.20
N HIS A 273 -5.27 -32.29 5.76
CA HIS A 273 -5.80 -31.15 6.53
C HIS A 273 -5.39 -31.23 8.01
N ASN A 274 -5.56 -30.14 8.74
CA ASN A 274 -5.34 -30.10 10.18
C ASN A 274 -6.20 -31.15 10.90
N PRO A 275 -5.71 -31.73 12.02
CA PRO A 275 -6.53 -32.61 12.84
C PRO A 275 -7.75 -31.85 13.39
N ILE A 276 -8.94 -32.42 13.21
CA ILE A 276 -10.14 -31.85 13.79
C ILE A 276 -10.22 -32.12 15.30
N LEU A 277 -10.90 -31.25 16.02
CA LEU A 277 -11.10 -31.33 17.44
C LEU A 277 -12.41 -32.04 17.74
N ILE A 278 -12.35 -33.04 18.60
CA ILE A 278 -13.53 -33.79 19.12
C ILE A 278 -13.75 -33.40 20.58
N LEU A 279 -14.96 -32.98 20.88
CA LEU A 279 -15.45 -32.71 22.25
C LEU A 279 -16.50 -33.76 22.58
N PRO A 280 -16.15 -34.86 23.27
CA PRO A 280 -17.09 -35.85 23.66
C PRO A 280 -18.03 -35.30 24.77
N PRO A 281 -19.26 -35.84 24.93
CA PRO A 281 -20.17 -35.41 26.01
C PRO A 281 -19.63 -35.72 27.40
N GLU A 282 -18.75 -36.69 27.50
CA GLU A 282 -18.04 -37.09 28.71
C GLU A 282 -16.57 -37.36 28.36
N GLY A 283 -15.63 -36.80 29.15
CA GLY A 283 -14.21 -36.95 28.96
C GLY A 283 -13.52 -35.66 28.42
N GLU A 284 -12.25 -35.80 28.14
CA GLU A 284 -11.42 -34.66 27.69
C GLU A 284 -11.53 -34.46 26.19
N PRO A 285 -11.52 -33.19 25.70
CA PRO A 285 -11.36 -32.87 24.27
C PRO A 285 -10.05 -33.42 23.73
N TYR A 286 -10.06 -33.86 22.47
CA TYR A 286 -8.88 -34.39 21.83
C TYR A 286 -8.85 -34.08 20.32
N LEU A 287 -7.66 -34.00 19.76
CA LEU A 287 -7.43 -33.89 18.31
C LEU A 287 -7.53 -35.28 17.67
N LEU A 288 -8.41 -35.45 16.69
CA LEU A 288 -8.64 -36.71 16.00
C LEU A 288 -7.41 -37.07 15.16
N LYS A 289 -6.76 -38.16 15.50
CA LYS A 289 -5.66 -38.74 14.70
C LYS A 289 -6.27 -39.51 13.54
N ALA A 290 -5.93 -39.09 12.33
CA ALA A 290 -6.36 -39.78 11.10
C ALA A 290 -5.18 -40.46 10.44
N LYS A 291 -5.46 -41.46 9.60
CA LYS A 291 -4.45 -42.06 8.74
C LYS A 291 -3.86 -41.04 7.76
N PRO A 292 -2.57 -41.18 7.42
CA PRO A 292 -1.95 -40.26 6.50
C PRO A 292 -2.51 -40.40 5.08
N ASN A 293 -3.17 -39.39 4.58
CA ASN A 293 -3.49 -39.20 3.16
C ASN A 293 -2.77 -37.96 2.64
N ILE A 294 -2.64 -37.84 1.33
CA ILE A 294 -2.10 -36.63 0.69
C ILE A 294 -3.20 -35.60 0.47
N ALA A 295 -2.82 -34.33 0.31
CA ALA A 295 -3.78 -33.31 -0.11
C ALA A 295 -4.31 -33.57 -1.53
N ILE A 296 -5.54 -33.13 -1.79
CA ILE A 296 -6.21 -33.25 -3.08
C ILE A 296 -5.46 -32.45 -4.15
N GLY A 297 -5.22 -33.04 -5.30
CA GLY A 297 -4.55 -32.39 -6.44
C GLY A 297 -3.03 -32.58 -6.48
N LEU A 298 -2.42 -33.23 -5.47
CA LEU A 298 -0.97 -33.53 -5.46
C LEU A 298 -0.55 -34.69 -6.37
N MET A 299 -1.38 -35.73 -6.46
CA MET A 299 -1.03 -36.93 -7.23
C MET A 299 -2.27 -37.53 -7.85
N GLU A 300 -2.31 -37.59 -9.16
CA GLU A 300 -3.37 -38.32 -9.90
C GLU A 300 -3.40 -39.78 -9.56
N GLY A 301 -4.58 -40.37 -9.47
CA GLY A 301 -4.78 -41.80 -9.20
C GLY A 301 -4.54 -42.21 -7.75
N PHE A 302 -4.24 -41.28 -6.83
CA PHE A 302 -4.09 -41.62 -5.42
C PHE A 302 -5.41 -42.17 -4.86
N LYS A 303 -5.33 -43.23 -4.06
CA LYS A 303 -6.47 -43.85 -3.38
C LYS A 303 -6.52 -43.40 -1.94
N PHE A 304 -7.59 -42.71 -1.57
CA PHE A 304 -7.77 -42.20 -0.23
C PHE A 304 -8.25 -43.30 0.72
N GLU A 305 -7.66 -43.36 1.91
CA GLU A 305 -8.12 -44.21 2.99
C GLU A 305 -9.18 -43.49 3.80
N VAL A 306 -10.33 -44.15 3.97
CA VAL A 306 -11.45 -43.69 4.80
C VAL A 306 -11.42 -44.41 6.13
N GLU A 307 -11.73 -43.73 7.19
CA GLU A 307 -11.84 -44.23 8.54
C GLU A 307 -13.26 -43.99 9.08
N SER A 308 -13.62 -44.71 10.11
CA SER A 308 -14.94 -44.56 10.75
C SER A 308 -14.83 -44.34 12.27
N LEU A 309 -15.77 -43.58 12.79
CA LEU A 309 -15.89 -43.26 14.22
C LEU A 309 -17.38 -43.27 14.63
N ASP A 310 -17.73 -43.97 15.71
CA ASP A 310 -19.08 -43.92 16.25
C ASP A 310 -19.19 -42.80 17.30
N LEU A 311 -19.97 -41.79 16.99
CA LEU A 311 -20.20 -40.65 17.87
C LEU A 311 -21.27 -40.94 18.89
N LYS A 312 -21.05 -40.55 20.16
CA LYS A 312 -22.10 -40.55 21.18
C LYS A 312 -23.00 -39.30 21.02
N PRO A 313 -24.30 -39.38 21.32
CA PRO A 313 -25.15 -38.20 21.36
C PRO A 313 -24.54 -37.09 22.24
N GLY A 314 -24.56 -35.85 21.71
CA GLY A 314 -23.93 -34.71 22.36
C GLY A 314 -22.45 -34.48 21.97
N THR A 315 -21.83 -35.44 21.26
CA THR A 315 -20.45 -35.20 20.75
C THR A 315 -20.43 -34.01 19.80
N ARG A 316 -19.47 -33.12 20.01
CA ARG A 316 -19.21 -31.97 19.10
C ARG A 316 -17.92 -32.18 18.33
N ILE A 317 -17.95 -31.85 17.05
CA ILE A 317 -16.82 -31.81 16.16
C ILE A 317 -16.54 -30.35 15.86
N VAL A 318 -15.29 -29.87 16.08
CA VAL A 318 -14.85 -28.55 15.63
C VAL A 318 -13.71 -28.74 14.63
N ALA A 319 -14.00 -28.43 13.37
CA ALA A 319 -13.02 -28.42 12.30
C ALA A 319 -12.57 -26.98 12.02
N TYR A 320 -11.31 -26.79 11.70
CA TYR A 320 -10.71 -25.46 11.56
C TYR A 320 -9.54 -25.52 10.56
N THR A 321 -9.29 -24.39 9.89
CA THR A 321 -8.10 -24.21 9.05
C THR A 321 -6.91 -23.71 9.86
N ASP A 322 -5.71 -23.78 9.27
CA ASP A 322 -4.45 -23.41 9.92
C ASP A 322 -4.42 -21.95 10.38
N GLY A 323 -5.17 -21.04 9.72
CA GLY A 323 -5.33 -19.68 10.18
C GLY A 323 -5.83 -19.51 11.61
N VAL A 324 -6.42 -20.56 12.23
CA VAL A 324 -6.73 -20.59 13.67
C VAL A 324 -5.47 -20.82 14.48
N THR A 325 -4.72 -21.89 14.19
CA THR A 325 -3.56 -22.31 14.98
C THR A 325 -2.29 -21.52 14.67
N GLU A 326 -2.18 -21.00 13.46
CA GLU A 326 -1.06 -20.17 12.99
C GLU A 326 -1.29 -18.67 13.16
N ALA A 327 -2.45 -18.26 13.73
CA ALA A 327 -2.69 -16.87 14.10
C ALA A 327 -1.56 -16.34 15.01
N GLU A 328 -0.96 -15.23 14.64
CA GLU A 328 0.27 -14.71 15.25
C GLU A 328 0.05 -13.39 15.98
N ARG A 329 0.75 -13.22 17.10
CA ARG A 329 0.98 -11.93 17.75
C ARG A 329 2.18 -11.20 17.12
N ALA A 330 2.36 -9.94 17.50
CA ALA A 330 3.50 -9.11 17.05
C ALA A 330 4.89 -9.69 17.41
N ASP A 331 4.97 -10.56 18.44
CA ASP A 331 6.18 -11.26 18.86
C ASP A 331 6.40 -12.61 18.14
N LEU A 332 5.63 -12.89 17.10
CA LEU A 332 5.62 -14.13 16.28
C LEU A 332 5.18 -15.38 17.06
N ALA A 333 4.61 -15.23 18.25
CA ALA A 333 4.01 -16.36 18.95
C ALA A 333 2.71 -16.78 18.27
N GLN A 334 2.54 -18.06 17.99
CA GLN A 334 1.34 -18.62 17.38
C GLN A 334 0.31 -19.04 18.42
N TYR A 335 -0.97 -19.03 18.05
CA TYR A 335 -2.07 -19.52 18.91
C TYR A 335 -1.83 -20.98 19.32
N GLY A 336 -1.62 -21.85 18.36
CA GLY A 336 -1.19 -23.23 18.51
C GLY A 336 -2.27 -24.18 19.05
N ASN A 337 -1.97 -25.48 18.93
CA ASN A 337 -2.89 -26.54 19.38
C ASN A 337 -3.08 -26.58 20.90
N GLU A 338 -2.13 -26.14 21.70
CA GLU A 338 -2.24 -26.13 23.16
C GLU A 338 -3.35 -25.18 23.63
N ARG A 339 -3.39 -23.95 23.08
CA ARG A 339 -4.44 -22.98 23.42
C ARG A 339 -5.80 -23.42 22.89
N LEU A 340 -5.84 -24.05 21.72
CA LEU A 340 -7.05 -24.63 21.17
C LEU A 340 -7.64 -25.70 22.12
N LEU A 341 -6.82 -26.60 22.63
CA LEU A 341 -7.24 -27.61 23.61
C LEU A 341 -7.66 -26.99 24.95
N GLN A 342 -6.94 -25.98 25.43
CA GLN A 342 -7.33 -25.23 26.64
C GLN A 342 -8.69 -24.55 26.49
N TRP A 343 -8.93 -23.91 25.34
CA TRP A 343 -10.23 -23.33 25.00
C TRP A 343 -11.34 -24.42 25.03
N ALA A 344 -11.09 -25.56 24.41
CA ALA A 344 -12.04 -26.65 24.34
C ALA A 344 -12.35 -27.24 25.74
N GLN A 345 -11.34 -27.35 26.62
CA GLN A 345 -11.53 -27.81 28.01
C GLN A 345 -12.39 -26.85 28.83
N GLN A 346 -12.19 -25.55 28.67
CA GLN A 346 -13.02 -24.52 29.33
C GLN A 346 -14.46 -24.57 28.85
N LEU A 347 -14.68 -24.84 27.56
CA LEU A 347 -16.02 -24.95 27.00
C LEU A 347 -16.80 -26.16 27.58
N ASN A 348 -16.16 -27.30 27.75
CA ASN A 348 -16.77 -28.49 28.31
C ASN A 348 -17.23 -28.31 29.77
N GLN A 349 -16.63 -27.38 30.50
CA GLN A 349 -16.99 -27.09 31.89
C GLN A 349 -18.20 -26.14 32.04
N THR A 350 -18.56 -25.40 30.98
CA THR A 350 -19.45 -24.24 31.11
C THR A 350 -20.87 -24.49 30.62
N ASP A 351 -21.13 -25.23 29.57
CA ASP A 351 -22.48 -25.63 29.15
C ASP A 351 -22.52 -26.52 27.89
N THR A 352 -23.18 -27.65 27.96
CA THR A 352 -23.45 -28.55 26.83
C THR A 352 -24.58 -28.05 25.92
N ALA A 353 -25.35 -27.03 26.35
CA ALA A 353 -26.54 -26.54 25.65
C ALA A 353 -26.29 -25.35 24.70
N GLN A 354 -25.05 -24.85 24.58
CA GLN A 354 -24.75 -23.73 23.69
C GLN A 354 -25.01 -24.09 22.23
N GLN A 355 -25.59 -23.15 21.50
CA GLN A 355 -25.77 -23.25 20.04
C GLN A 355 -24.41 -23.24 19.31
N GLU A 356 -24.30 -23.97 18.22
CA GLU A 356 -23.06 -24.11 17.45
C GLU A 356 -22.51 -22.77 16.96
N LYS A 357 -23.38 -21.78 16.76
CA LYS A 357 -22.99 -20.41 16.46
C LYS A 357 -22.14 -19.79 17.57
N ALA A 358 -22.57 -19.89 18.81
CA ALA A 358 -21.82 -19.34 19.94
C ALA A 358 -20.46 -20.04 20.14
N ILE A 359 -20.36 -21.33 19.81
CA ILE A 359 -19.12 -22.09 19.84
C ILE A 359 -18.10 -21.54 18.82
N VAL A 360 -18.54 -21.36 17.58
CA VAL A 360 -17.72 -20.81 16.49
C VAL A 360 -17.26 -19.38 16.82
N GLU A 361 -18.18 -18.54 17.30
CA GLU A 361 -17.87 -17.17 17.71
C GLU A 361 -16.88 -17.14 18.88
N SER A 362 -17.05 -18.01 19.88
CA SER A 362 -16.16 -18.11 21.05
C SER A 362 -14.72 -18.48 20.65
N LEU A 363 -14.54 -19.44 19.73
CA LEU A 363 -13.19 -19.78 19.24
C LEU A 363 -12.58 -18.62 18.46
N TYR A 364 -13.36 -17.99 17.57
CA TYR A 364 -12.91 -16.85 16.81
C TYR A 364 -12.48 -15.68 17.70
N ASP A 365 -13.28 -15.37 18.73
CA ASP A 365 -12.97 -14.31 19.71
C ASP A 365 -11.72 -14.65 20.54
N SER A 366 -11.52 -15.93 20.88
CA SER A 366 -10.31 -16.39 21.55
C SER A 366 -9.06 -16.13 20.72
N VAL A 367 -9.12 -16.44 19.41
CA VAL A 367 -8.03 -16.15 18.47
C VAL A 367 -7.82 -14.64 18.33
N LYS A 368 -8.89 -13.86 18.16
CA LYS A 368 -8.82 -12.39 18.03
C LYS A 368 -8.22 -11.73 19.28
N THR A 369 -8.58 -12.23 20.46
CA THR A 369 -8.02 -11.74 21.72
C THR A 369 -6.53 -12.06 21.81
N PHE A 370 -6.13 -13.25 21.37
CA PHE A 370 -4.74 -13.68 21.41
C PHE A 370 -3.84 -12.83 20.51
N VAL A 371 -4.27 -12.50 19.29
CA VAL A 371 -3.46 -11.72 18.32
C VAL A 371 -3.30 -10.24 18.67
N GLU A 372 -4.07 -9.72 19.65
CA GLU A 372 -3.96 -8.35 20.18
C GLU A 372 -3.98 -7.25 19.08
N GLY A 373 -4.76 -7.47 18.02
CA GLY A 373 -4.90 -6.54 16.91
C GLY A 373 -3.83 -6.67 15.80
N ASN A 374 -2.94 -7.65 15.90
CA ASN A 374 -2.05 -7.97 14.77
C ASN A 374 -2.87 -8.34 13.51
N PRO A 375 -2.47 -7.91 12.31
CA PRO A 375 -3.17 -8.27 11.08
C PRO A 375 -3.27 -9.78 10.87
N GLN A 376 -4.42 -10.21 10.34
CA GLN A 376 -4.64 -11.61 10.01
C GLN A 376 -3.73 -12.06 8.86
N ASN A 377 -2.96 -13.13 9.07
CA ASN A 377 -1.98 -13.63 8.11
C ASN A 377 -2.58 -14.65 7.12
N ASP A 378 -3.57 -15.44 7.54
CA ASP A 378 -4.24 -16.43 6.71
C ASP A 378 -5.76 -16.44 6.92
N ASP A 379 -6.50 -17.08 6.01
CA ASP A 379 -7.93 -17.24 6.11
C ASP A 379 -8.28 -18.02 7.40
N ILE A 380 -9.32 -17.61 8.10
CA ILE A 380 -9.81 -18.30 9.30
C ILE A 380 -11.15 -18.92 8.98
N THR A 381 -11.19 -20.24 8.97
CA THR A 381 -12.44 -21.01 8.84
C THR A 381 -12.64 -21.90 10.04
N ILE A 382 -13.84 -21.87 10.60
CA ILE A 382 -14.23 -22.69 11.75
C ILE A 382 -15.59 -23.29 11.44
N VAL A 383 -15.72 -24.61 11.61
CA VAL A 383 -16.99 -25.33 11.49
C VAL A 383 -17.23 -26.10 12.77
N SER A 384 -18.36 -25.86 13.42
CA SER A 384 -18.82 -26.62 14.57
C SER A 384 -20.06 -27.45 14.22
N LEU A 385 -20.02 -28.71 14.56
CA LEU A 385 -21.08 -29.69 14.31
C LEU A 385 -21.33 -30.46 15.61
N ARG A 386 -22.57 -30.51 16.07
CA ARG A 386 -23.02 -31.33 17.23
C ARG A 386 -23.86 -32.49 16.75
N TYR A 387 -23.46 -33.68 17.11
CA TYR A 387 -24.26 -34.87 16.83
C TYR A 387 -25.42 -35.03 17.86
N GLU A 388 -26.64 -34.95 17.36
CA GLU A 388 -27.86 -35.33 18.08
C GLU A 388 -28.62 -36.34 17.23
N PRO A 389 -29.04 -37.52 17.83
CA PRO A 389 -29.79 -38.49 17.08
C PRO A 389 -31.12 -37.92 16.59
N ARG A 390 -31.39 -38.02 15.32
CA ARG A 390 -32.72 -37.74 14.79
C ARG A 390 -33.65 -38.88 15.25
N ARG A 391 -34.56 -38.60 16.16
CA ARG A 391 -35.66 -39.50 16.43
C ARG A 391 -36.50 -39.57 15.16
N GLY A 392 -36.61 -40.77 14.55
CA GLY A 392 -37.51 -40.97 13.45
C GLY A 392 -38.89 -40.49 13.88
N GLU A 393 -39.49 -39.58 13.11
CA GLU A 393 -40.91 -39.31 13.24
C GLU A 393 -41.61 -40.65 12.99
N GLY A 394 -42.10 -41.27 14.09
CA GLY A 394 -42.90 -42.47 13.97
C GLY A 394 -44.17 -42.13 13.22
N TYR A 395 -44.34 -42.75 12.06
CA TYR A 395 -45.60 -42.81 11.36
C TYR A 395 -46.60 -43.62 12.16
#